data_9fabc23a1490f7d5711283821bb72a84
#
_entry.id   9fabc23a1490f7d5711283821bb72a84
#
_cell.length_a   1.000
_cell.length_b   1.000
_cell.length_c   1.000
_cell.angle_alpha   90.00
_cell.angle_beta   90.00
_cell.angle_gamma   90.00
#
_symmetry.space_group_name_H-M   'P 1'
#
loop_
_entity.id
_entity.type
_entity.pdbx_description
1 polymer ?
#
loop_
_entity_poly.entity_id
_entity_poly.type
_entity_poly.pdbx_seq_one_letter_code
_entity_poly.pdbx_strand_id
1 'polypeptide(L)'
;MEEFIKKNVDEEDVKSMMFNSIRGNERFVQIINTPLILSRLIEIVRYKKEIPHSEGEIIAEFLNCLLLREKEEKQDARLDIKRLTYLLRMIAFESLENKEANSGMTESEIIKYCVKAMDTYKFEYDTLYALDIMLQLGILEKRENMYVFSHQAYQDHYYAMEELAVIQS
;
A
#
# COMPACT_ATOMS: atom_id res chain seq x y z
N MET A 1 -19.15 -10.61 8.28
CA MET A 1 -17.72 -10.96 8.31
C MET A 1 -17.47 -12.46 8.06
N GLU A 2 -17.95 -13.36 8.89
CA GLU A 2 -17.79 -14.81 8.68
C GLU A 2 -18.31 -15.29 7.32
N GLU A 3 -19.46 -14.80 6.87
CA GLU A 3 -20.00 -15.12 5.54
C GLU A 3 -19.09 -14.62 4.41
N PHE A 4 -18.47 -13.45 4.59
CA PHE A 4 -17.51 -12.92 3.63
C PHE A 4 -16.29 -13.83 3.52
N ILE A 5 -15.73 -14.28 4.63
CA ILE A 5 -14.59 -15.21 4.66
C ILE A 5 -14.98 -16.55 4.00
N LYS A 6 -16.13 -17.11 4.37
CA LYS A 6 -16.63 -18.36 3.77
C LYS A 6 -16.81 -18.29 2.25
N LYS A 7 -17.24 -17.12 1.75
CA LYS A 7 -17.50 -16.91 0.32
C LYS A 7 -16.23 -16.61 -0.50
N ASN A 8 -15.23 -15.97 0.11
CA ASN A 8 -14.06 -15.43 -0.60
C ASN A 8 -12.74 -16.18 -0.30
N VAL A 9 -12.78 -17.19 0.56
CA VAL A 9 -11.61 -17.99 0.92
C VAL A 9 -11.95 -19.45 0.71
N ASP A 10 -11.24 -20.11 -0.17
CA ASP A 10 -11.42 -21.55 -0.46
C ASP A 10 -10.46 -22.41 0.38
N GLU A 11 -9.30 -21.87 0.73
CA GLU A 11 -8.26 -22.55 1.47
C GLU A 11 -8.65 -22.75 2.94
N GLU A 12 -8.80 -24.02 3.38
CA GLU A 12 -9.23 -24.38 4.74
C GLU A 12 -8.25 -23.94 5.83
N ASP A 13 -6.95 -23.93 5.56
CA ASP A 13 -5.93 -23.42 6.48
C ASP A 13 -6.08 -21.91 6.71
N VAL A 14 -6.29 -21.13 5.65
CA VAL A 14 -6.53 -19.69 5.73
C VAL A 14 -7.83 -19.39 6.48
N LYS A 15 -8.91 -20.11 6.16
CA LYS A 15 -10.18 -20.00 6.91
C LYS A 15 -9.99 -20.24 8.39
N SER A 16 -9.30 -21.32 8.76
CA SER A 16 -9.05 -21.69 10.14
C SER A 16 -8.26 -20.62 10.88
N MET A 17 -7.21 -20.07 10.27
CA MET A 17 -6.43 -18.97 10.85
C MET A 17 -7.29 -17.73 11.08
N MET A 18 -8.09 -17.33 10.08
CA MET A 18 -8.98 -16.17 10.16
C MET A 18 -10.03 -16.34 11.25
N PHE A 19 -10.72 -17.49 11.31
CA PHE A 19 -11.74 -17.75 12.33
C PHE A 19 -11.15 -17.82 13.73
N ASN A 20 -9.99 -18.42 13.92
CA ASN A 20 -9.32 -18.48 15.22
C ASN A 20 -8.93 -17.07 15.70
N SER A 21 -8.53 -16.18 14.80
CA SER A 21 -8.16 -14.81 15.16
C SER A 21 -9.37 -13.93 15.48
N ILE A 22 -10.53 -14.22 14.92
CA ILE A 22 -11.78 -13.50 15.16
C ILE A 22 -12.44 -13.95 16.48
N ARG A 23 -12.37 -15.25 16.80
CA ARG A 23 -13.02 -15.82 17.98
C ARG A 23 -12.46 -15.24 19.27
N GLY A 24 -13.32 -14.57 20.04
CA GLY A 24 -12.95 -14.00 21.33
C GLY A 24 -12.07 -12.75 21.28
N ASN A 25 -11.84 -12.19 20.10
CA ASN A 25 -11.03 -10.98 19.92
C ASN A 25 -11.88 -9.83 19.33
N GLU A 26 -12.69 -9.20 20.17
CA GLU A 26 -13.56 -8.08 19.77
C GLU A 26 -12.78 -6.91 19.16
N ARG A 27 -11.59 -6.63 19.70
CA ARG A 27 -10.72 -5.56 19.16
C ARG A 27 -10.28 -5.87 17.73
N PHE A 28 -9.89 -7.09 17.45
CA PHE A 28 -9.51 -7.50 16.11
C PHE A 28 -10.69 -7.43 15.14
N VAL A 29 -11.89 -7.83 15.57
CA VAL A 29 -13.12 -7.70 14.80
C VAL A 29 -13.41 -6.25 14.42
N GLN A 30 -13.18 -5.30 15.34
CA GLN A 30 -13.35 -3.87 15.05
C GLN A 30 -12.34 -3.37 14.00
N ILE A 31 -11.11 -3.85 14.03
CA ILE A 31 -10.06 -3.48 13.05
C ILE A 31 -10.44 -3.93 11.64
N ILE A 32 -10.93 -5.15 11.50
CA ILE A 32 -11.23 -5.78 10.20
C ILE A 32 -12.69 -5.62 9.75
N ASN A 33 -13.41 -4.65 10.27
CA ASN A 33 -14.84 -4.48 10.02
C ASN A 33 -15.18 -3.93 8.63
N THR A 34 -14.20 -3.42 7.88
CA THR A 34 -14.42 -2.93 6.53
C THR A 34 -14.03 -3.98 5.48
N PRO A 35 -14.76 -4.04 4.32
CA PRO A 35 -14.42 -4.97 3.24
C PRO A 35 -13.00 -4.80 2.72
N LEU A 36 -12.48 -3.57 2.69
CA LEU A 36 -11.10 -3.30 2.27
C LEU A 36 -10.11 -4.00 3.19
N ILE A 37 -10.14 -3.70 4.49
CA ILE A 37 -9.18 -4.25 5.46
C ILE A 37 -9.29 -5.77 5.52
N LEU A 38 -10.51 -6.30 5.52
CA LEU A 38 -10.72 -7.74 5.52
C LEU A 38 -10.15 -8.43 4.27
N SER A 39 -10.35 -7.84 3.07
CA SER A 39 -9.76 -8.41 1.84
C SER A 39 -8.23 -8.35 1.85
N ARG A 40 -7.63 -7.28 2.37
CA ARG A 40 -6.17 -7.15 2.48
C ARG A 40 -5.59 -8.15 3.49
N LEU A 41 -6.27 -8.36 4.60
CA LEU A 41 -5.88 -9.38 5.57
C LEU A 41 -5.89 -10.78 4.95
N ILE A 42 -6.92 -11.13 4.18
CA ILE A 42 -6.99 -12.42 3.48
C ILE A 42 -5.78 -12.61 2.56
N GLU A 43 -5.41 -11.60 1.78
CA GLU A 43 -4.24 -11.66 0.89
C GLU A 43 -2.93 -11.86 1.67
N ILE A 44 -2.76 -11.16 2.80
CA ILE A 44 -1.58 -11.33 3.66
C ILE A 44 -1.51 -12.76 4.21
N VAL A 45 -2.63 -13.27 4.75
CA VAL A 45 -2.67 -14.61 5.35
C VAL A 45 -2.39 -15.68 4.30
N ARG A 46 -2.89 -15.51 3.07
CA ARG A 46 -2.56 -16.40 1.94
C ARG A 46 -1.07 -16.43 1.65
N TYR A 47 -0.43 -15.27 1.61
CA TYR A 47 0.97 -15.13 1.21
C TYR A 47 1.94 -15.46 2.34
N LYS A 48 1.74 -14.89 3.55
CA LYS A 48 2.67 -15.00 4.68
C LYS A 48 2.30 -16.08 5.70
N LYS A 49 1.04 -16.51 5.74
CA LYS A 49 0.50 -17.39 6.80
C LYS A 49 0.63 -16.77 8.21
N GLU A 50 0.53 -15.44 8.28
CA GLU A 50 0.60 -14.67 9.52
C GLU A 50 -0.60 -13.72 9.63
N ILE A 51 -0.98 -13.37 10.85
CA ILE A 51 -2.07 -12.45 11.15
C ILE A 51 -1.51 -11.17 11.76
N PRO A 52 -1.56 -10.03 11.07
CA PRO A 52 -1.22 -8.72 11.66
C PRO A 52 -2.19 -8.33 12.78
N HIS A 53 -1.73 -7.50 13.71
CA HIS A 53 -2.48 -7.17 14.92
C HIS A 53 -3.12 -5.77 14.93
N SER A 54 -2.88 -4.94 13.92
CA SER A 54 -3.45 -3.60 13.81
C SER A 54 -3.80 -3.27 12.36
N GLU A 55 -4.67 -2.27 12.15
CA GLU A 55 -5.03 -1.78 10.81
C GLU A 55 -3.79 -1.27 10.06
N GLY A 56 -2.93 -0.51 10.74
CA GLY A 56 -1.68 -0.03 10.15
C GLY A 56 -0.74 -1.15 9.71
N GLU A 57 -0.60 -2.22 10.50
CA GLU A 57 0.15 -3.41 10.12
C GLU A 57 -0.47 -4.13 8.93
N ILE A 58 -1.80 -4.25 8.87
CA ILE A 58 -2.49 -4.87 7.72
C ILE A 58 -2.17 -4.11 6.44
N ILE A 59 -2.27 -2.79 6.44
CA ILE A 59 -1.97 -1.96 5.27
C ILE A 59 -0.48 -2.05 4.89
N ALA A 60 0.42 -1.92 5.87
CA ALA A 60 1.86 -2.03 5.65
C ALA A 60 2.26 -3.38 5.04
N GLU A 61 1.80 -4.46 5.63
CA GLU A 61 2.09 -5.82 5.17
C GLU A 61 1.47 -6.12 3.82
N PHE A 62 0.24 -5.66 3.58
CA PHE A 62 -0.39 -5.81 2.27
C PHE A 62 0.42 -5.13 1.17
N LEU A 63 0.79 -3.86 1.35
CA LEU A 63 1.58 -3.12 0.36
C LEU A 63 2.95 -3.76 0.12
N ASN A 64 3.59 -4.23 1.18
CA ASN A 64 4.86 -4.95 1.07
C ASN A 64 4.71 -6.28 0.30
N CYS A 65 3.71 -7.10 0.62
CA CYS A 65 3.42 -8.33 -0.10
C CYS A 65 3.10 -8.07 -1.58
N LEU A 66 2.35 -7.01 -1.87
CA LEU A 66 2.01 -6.61 -3.24
C LEU A 66 3.27 -6.33 -4.08
N LEU A 67 4.20 -5.53 -3.54
CA LEU A 67 5.47 -5.20 -4.20
C LEU A 67 6.39 -6.42 -4.36
N LEU A 68 6.49 -7.25 -3.32
CA LEU A 68 7.30 -8.47 -3.36
C LEU A 68 6.78 -9.45 -4.40
N ARG A 69 5.47 -9.70 -4.43
CA ARG A 69 4.83 -10.59 -5.40
C ARG A 69 5.06 -10.11 -6.83
N GLU A 70 4.90 -8.82 -7.08
CA GLU A 70 5.16 -8.22 -8.40
C GLU A 70 6.60 -8.45 -8.85
N LYS A 71 7.56 -8.28 -7.94
CA LYS A 71 8.98 -8.52 -8.23
C LYS A 71 9.26 -9.99 -8.54
N GLU A 72 8.65 -10.90 -7.80
CA GLU A 72 8.80 -12.35 -8.00
C GLU A 72 8.17 -12.80 -9.33
N GLU A 73 6.96 -12.32 -9.64
CA GLU A 73 6.22 -12.72 -10.84
C GLU A 73 6.84 -12.19 -12.14
N LYS A 74 7.23 -10.91 -12.14
CA LYS A 74 7.75 -10.27 -13.35
C LYS A 74 9.25 -10.53 -13.59
N GLN A 75 10.00 -10.82 -12.54
CA GLN A 75 11.47 -10.93 -12.60
C GLN A 75 12.14 -9.74 -13.30
N ASP A 76 11.49 -8.57 -13.29
CA ASP A 76 12.00 -7.35 -13.93
C ASP A 76 13.11 -6.74 -13.05
N ALA A 77 14.33 -6.76 -13.56
CA ALA A 77 15.49 -6.21 -12.87
C ALA A 77 15.37 -4.71 -12.57
N ARG A 78 14.51 -3.99 -13.29
CA ARG A 78 14.24 -2.56 -13.05
C ARG A 78 13.40 -2.34 -11.82
N LEU A 79 12.61 -3.33 -11.36
CA LEU A 79 11.75 -3.20 -10.20
C LEU A 79 12.58 -3.23 -8.91
N ASP A 80 12.86 -2.05 -8.38
CA ASP A 80 13.52 -1.83 -7.10
C ASP A 80 12.49 -1.37 -6.05
N ILE A 81 12.10 -2.28 -5.17
CA ILE A 81 11.07 -2.04 -4.15
C ILE A 81 11.45 -0.88 -3.23
N LYS A 82 12.73 -0.78 -2.84
CA LYS A 82 13.20 0.27 -1.94
C LYS A 82 13.08 1.65 -2.58
N ARG A 83 13.52 1.79 -3.83
CA ARG A 83 13.41 3.04 -4.59
C ARG A 83 11.96 3.41 -4.84
N LEU A 84 11.13 2.45 -5.25
CA LEU A 84 9.70 2.67 -5.46
C LEU A 84 9.00 3.12 -4.15
N THR A 85 9.38 2.54 -3.02
CA THR A 85 8.87 2.97 -1.70
C THR A 85 9.27 4.41 -1.38
N TYR A 86 10.49 4.84 -1.67
CA TYR A 86 10.89 6.24 -1.47
C TYR A 86 10.10 7.20 -2.36
N LEU A 87 9.80 6.82 -3.62
CA LEU A 87 8.95 7.61 -4.49
C LEU A 87 7.53 7.74 -3.93
N LEU A 88 6.91 6.63 -3.53
CA LEU A 88 5.56 6.61 -2.94
C LEU A 88 5.46 7.46 -1.67
N ARG A 89 6.46 7.38 -0.80
CA ARG A 89 6.54 8.20 0.43
C ARG A 89 6.55 9.69 0.10
N MET A 90 7.41 10.11 -0.84
CA MET A 90 7.50 11.52 -1.24
C MET A 90 6.24 11.99 -1.96
N ILE A 91 5.63 11.17 -2.83
CA ILE A 91 4.36 11.49 -3.49
C ILE A 91 3.26 11.69 -2.45
N ALA A 92 3.15 10.79 -1.46
CA ALA A 92 2.16 10.92 -0.40
C ALA A 92 2.37 12.17 0.45
N PHE A 93 3.61 12.43 0.86
CA PHE A 93 3.98 13.57 1.69
C PHE A 93 3.70 14.89 0.96
N GLU A 94 4.24 15.09 -0.22
CA GLU A 94 4.08 16.32 -0.99
C GLU A 94 2.62 16.58 -1.39
N SER A 95 1.87 15.53 -1.71
CA SER A 95 0.46 15.69 -2.07
C SER A 95 -0.42 16.12 -0.90
N LEU A 96 -0.16 15.69 0.31
CA LEU A 96 -0.90 16.10 1.51
C LEU A 96 -0.45 17.47 2.03
N GLU A 97 0.85 17.80 1.95
CA GLU A 97 1.36 19.08 2.42
C GLU A 97 0.96 20.26 1.49
N ASN A 98 0.84 20.00 0.19
CA ASN A 98 0.66 21.08 -0.81
C ASN A 98 -0.76 21.21 -1.35
N LYS A 99 -1.69 20.35 -0.99
CA LYS A 99 -3.04 20.32 -1.56
C LYS A 99 -4.13 20.10 -0.51
N GLU A 100 -5.33 20.57 -0.84
CA GLU A 100 -6.53 20.19 -0.10
C GLU A 100 -6.76 18.67 -0.18
N ALA A 101 -7.28 18.10 0.87
CA ALA A 101 -7.59 16.67 0.95
C ALA A 101 -8.43 16.23 -0.28
N ASN A 102 -8.01 15.14 -0.92
CA ASN A 102 -8.64 14.55 -2.12
C ASN A 102 -8.52 15.33 -3.45
N SER A 103 -7.72 16.38 -3.53
CA SER A 103 -7.36 16.93 -4.84
C SER A 103 -6.35 16.00 -5.52
N GLY A 104 -6.67 15.51 -6.73
CA GLY A 104 -5.76 14.66 -7.48
C GLY A 104 -4.45 15.38 -7.88
N MET A 105 -3.48 14.62 -8.34
CA MET A 105 -2.18 15.10 -8.83
C MET A 105 -2.13 15.02 -10.35
N THR A 106 -1.55 16.01 -11.00
CA THR A 106 -1.18 15.90 -12.42
C THR A 106 0.05 15.02 -12.59
N GLU A 107 0.28 14.51 -13.79
CA GLU A 107 1.50 13.75 -14.11
C GLU A 107 2.77 14.58 -13.83
N SER A 108 2.75 15.86 -14.19
CA SER A 108 3.86 16.78 -13.92
C SER A 108 4.18 16.95 -12.43
N GLU A 109 3.16 16.96 -11.57
CA GLU A 109 3.34 17.02 -10.12
C GLU A 109 3.94 15.70 -9.59
N ILE A 110 3.46 14.55 -10.06
CA ILE A 110 4.04 13.26 -9.67
C ILE A 110 5.51 13.18 -10.08
N ILE A 111 5.85 13.56 -11.32
CA ILE A 111 7.23 13.59 -11.79
C ILE A 111 8.08 14.50 -10.90
N LYS A 112 7.58 15.71 -10.56
CA LYS A 112 8.26 16.64 -9.65
C LYS A 112 8.51 16.02 -8.27
N TYR A 113 7.55 15.31 -7.71
CA TYR A 113 7.69 14.64 -6.41
C TYR A 113 8.67 13.47 -6.49
N CYS A 114 8.67 12.73 -7.59
CA CYS A 114 9.67 11.68 -7.83
C CYS A 114 11.10 12.24 -7.93
N VAL A 115 11.29 13.36 -8.65
CA VAL A 115 12.59 14.04 -8.73
C VAL A 115 13.06 14.49 -7.34
N LYS A 116 12.15 15.06 -6.54
CA LYS A 116 12.46 15.45 -5.16
C LYS A 116 12.88 14.24 -4.30
N ALA A 117 12.23 13.09 -4.45
CA ALA A 117 12.63 11.86 -3.76
C ALA A 117 14.03 11.40 -4.17
N MET A 118 14.31 11.38 -5.47
CA MET A 118 15.61 11.00 -6.01
C MET A 118 16.73 11.91 -5.50
N ASP A 119 16.47 13.21 -5.45
CA ASP A 119 17.43 14.20 -4.92
C ASP A 119 17.63 14.03 -3.40
N THR A 120 16.56 13.77 -2.65
CA THR A 120 16.62 13.62 -1.20
C THR A 120 17.36 12.33 -0.79
N TYR A 121 17.03 11.22 -1.43
CA TYR A 121 17.55 9.89 -1.08
C TYR A 121 18.75 9.44 -1.92
N LYS A 122 19.24 10.33 -2.84
CA LYS A 122 20.46 10.11 -3.65
C LYS A 122 20.43 8.83 -4.47
N PHE A 123 19.40 8.69 -5.29
CA PHE A 123 19.27 7.59 -6.26
C PHE A 123 18.71 8.12 -7.58
N GLU A 124 18.82 7.30 -8.64
CA GLU A 124 18.18 7.53 -9.94
C GLU A 124 17.16 6.43 -10.21
N TYR A 125 16.03 6.80 -10.80
CA TYR A 125 14.98 5.84 -11.17
C TYR A 125 14.16 6.39 -12.35
N ASP A 126 13.64 5.49 -13.19
CA ASP A 126 12.74 5.86 -14.27
C ASP A 126 11.34 6.19 -13.69
N THR A 127 11.00 7.47 -13.72
CA THR A 127 9.75 7.98 -13.13
C THR A 127 8.51 7.50 -13.88
N LEU A 128 8.57 7.34 -15.21
CA LEU A 128 7.46 6.85 -16.02
C LEU A 128 7.23 5.37 -15.76
N TYR A 129 8.31 4.58 -15.69
CA TYR A 129 8.23 3.19 -15.30
C TYR A 129 7.66 3.04 -13.88
N ALA A 130 8.11 3.87 -12.92
CA ALA A 130 7.59 3.84 -11.56
C ALA A 130 6.09 4.13 -11.52
N LEU A 131 5.64 5.16 -12.25
CA LEU A 131 4.21 5.52 -12.33
C LEU A 131 3.38 4.37 -12.93
N ASP A 132 3.87 3.74 -13.99
CA ASP A 132 3.21 2.60 -14.61
C ASP A 132 3.05 1.43 -13.63
N ILE A 133 4.09 1.08 -12.87
CA ILE A 133 4.03 0.06 -11.83
C ILE A 133 3.03 0.43 -10.72
N MET A 134 3.03 1.67 -10.23
CA MET A 134 2.10 2.12 -9.20
C MET A 134 0.64 2.00 -9.66
N LEU A 135 0.36 2.28 -10.94
CA LEU A 135 -0.96 2.11 -11.55
C LEU A 135 -1.33 0.64 -11.72
N GLN A 136 -0.43 -0.19 -12.27
CA GLN A 136 -0.65 -1.63 -12.46
C GLN A 136 -0.94 -2.36 -11.13
N LEU A 137 -0.26 -1.97 -10.07
CA LEU A 137 -0.47 -2.52 -8.73
C LEU A 137 -1.72 -1.97 -8.03
N GLY A 138 -2.39 -0.96 -8.61
CA GLY A 138 -3.54 -0.33 -8.00
C GLY A 138 -3.21 0.43 -6.72
N ILE A 139 -1.97 0.89 -6.53
CA ILE A 139 -1.59 1.79 -5.45
C ILE A 139 -2.04 3.21 -5.77
N LEU A 140 -1.79 3.64 -7.01
CA LEU A 140 -2.38 4.82 -7.61
C LEU A 140 -3.44 4.42 -8.64
N GLU A 141 -4.39 5.31 -8.88
CA GLU A 141 -5.35 5.20 -9.97
C GLU A 141 -5.48 6.53 -10.72
N LYS A 142 -5.87 6.45 -11.98
CA LYS A 142 -6.13 7.64 -12.79
C LYS A 142 -7.63 7.89 -12.83
N ARG A 143 -8.05 9.06 -12.35
CA ARG A 143 -9.42 9.57 -12.42
C ARG A 143 -9.43 10.78 -13.34
N GLU A 144 -10.07 10.65 -14.50
CA GLU A 144 -10.03 11.67 -15.56
C GLU A 144 -8.55 11.94 -15.98
N ASN A 145 -8.05 13.14 -15.73
CA ASN A 145 -6.66 13.53 -16.02
C ASN A 145 -5.78 13.67 -14.78
N MET A 146 -6.28 13.21 -13.62
CA MET A 146 -5.59 13.32 -12.35
C MET A 146 -5.25 11.94 -11.80
N TYR A 147 -4.18 11.86 -11.03
CA TYR A 147 -3.76 10.67 -10.31
C TYR A 147 -4.07 10.82 -8.83
N VAL A 148 -4.59 9.77 -8.22
CA VAL A 148 -4.91 9.72 -6.79
C VAL A 148 -4.43 8.39 -6.21
N PHE A 149 -4.19 8.34 -4.90
CA PHE A 149 -4.07 7.05 -4.23
C PHE A 149 -5.42 6.31 -4.28
N SER A 150 -5.40 5.02 -4.60
CA SER A 150 -6.62 4.21 -4.74
C SER A 150 -7.42 4.14 -3.44
N HIS A 151 -6.72 4.22 -2.32
CA HIS A 151 -7.29 4.26 -0.98
C HIS A 151 -6.54 5.27 -0.12
N GLN A 152 -7.28 6.04 0.68
CA GLN A 152 -6.69 7.00 1.63
C GLN A 152 -5.71 6.32 2.59
N ALA A 153 -6.02 5.10 3.05
CA ALA A 153 -5.15 4.34 3.93
C ALA A 153 -3.74 4.06 3.33
N TYR A 154 -3.61 3.96 2.01
CA TYR A 154 -2.29 3.80 1.36
C TYR A 154 -1.50 5.11 1.40
N GLN A 155 -2.17 6.24 1.11
CA GLN A 155 -1.57 7.56 1.21
C GLN A 155 -1.11 7.86 2.64
N ASP A 156 -1.96 7.63 3.61
CA ASP A 156 -1.66 7.85 5.03
C ASP A 156 -0.48 7.00 5.51
N HIS A 157 -0.39 5.75 5.05
CA HIS A 157 0.74 4.86 5.36
C HIS A 157 2.07 5.42 4.85
N TYR A 158 2.14 5.79 3.58
CA TYR A 158 3.37 6.33 3.00
C TYR A 158 3.72 7.72 3.52
N TYR A 159 2.70 8.56 3.79
CA TYR A 159 2.89 9.85 4.44
C TYR A 159 3.54 9.69 5.82
N ALA A 160 2.99 8.82 6.67
CA ALA A 160 3.54 8.58 8.00
C ALA A 160 4.99 8.05 7.97
N MET A 161 5.31 7.21 6.99
CA MET A 161 6.70 6.74 6.80
C MET A 161 7.66 7.89 6.47
N GLU A 162 7.23 8.87 5.64
CA GLU A 162 8.06 10.02 5.31
C GLU A 162 8.21 10.98 6.48
N GLU A 163 7.11 11.29 7.16
CA GLU A 163 7.11 12.15 8.35
C GLU A 163 8.06 11.64 9.43
N LEU A 164 8.04 10.33 9.72
CA LEU A 164 8.96 9.70 10.66
C LEU A 164 10.43 9.82 10.23
N ALA A 165 10.73 9.71 8.94
CA ALA A 165 12.08 9.86 8.42
C ALA A 165 12.59 11.30 8.57
N VAL A 166 11.73 12.31 8.35
CA VAL A 166 12.06 13.72 8.53
C VAL A 166 12.35 14.04 10.01
N ILE A 167 11.58 13.48 10.94
CA ILE A 167 11.78 13.70 12.39
C ILE A 167 13.08 13.06 12.89
N GLN A 168 13.53 11.97 12.27
CA GLN A 168 14.74 11.24 12.68
C GLN A 168 16.03 11.75 12.01
N SER A 169 15.92 12.65 11.04
CA SER A 169 17.06 13.25 10.32
C SER A 169 17.51 14.55 10.96
#